data_9dae3512120528807078c98a54eafef0
#
_entry.id   9dae3512120528807078c98a54eafef0
#
_cell.length_a   1.000
_cell.length_b   1.000
_cell.length_c   1.000
_cell.angle_alpha   90.00
_cell.angle_beta   90.00
_cell.angle_gamma   90.00
#
_symmetry.space_group_name_H-M   'P 1'
#
loop_
_entity.id
_entity.type
_entity.pdbx_description
1 polymer ?
#
loop_
_entity_poly.entity_id
_entity_poly.type
_entity_poly.pdbx_seq_one_letter_code
_entity_poly.pdbx_strand_id
1 'polypeptide(L)'
;MEKSMNEELRNEMRATINAAIPCLAINSEETGQVIKDICHYTVTTGVPKVGPPPRLLVWRISKGFEEYAAFRKTEDGQEKVNSRIGDAEPVNYLKTGTTYSVDSEGFDSSALQHAIDFMRDYNPDQEGHRVIFVLRDWNQYIDTNPPFIDEQLSLFEEGLAGNKKTVILLSPSRWTPEPDQPASIPRALQAYIRTTNYTLPDKADRIKQLNAEIVYYVNNPTLSDDFRNNMRKVDNDDIEAFADATAGMTRQQISDTMTMSAALFTTWKMDFILDEKRRSVEKAGFTLIRPTTGFENIGGLTPLKTWIR
;
A
#
# COMPACT_ATOMS: atom_id res chain seq x y z
N MET A 1 -0.94 12.99 -13.15
CA MET A 1 -2.04 12.04 -13.43
C MET A 1 -2.40 11.36 -12.13
N GLU A 2 -3.63 11.55 -11.70
CA GLU A 2 -4.17 11.26 -10.39
C GLU A 2 -4.15 9.77 -10.07
N LYS A 3 -3.46 9.39 -9.00
CA LYS A 3 -3.77 8.13 -8.31
C LYS A 3 -4.86 8.46 -7.30
N SER A 4 -6.12 8.16 -7.62
CA SER A 4 -7.13 8.18 -6.57
C SER A 4 -6.73 7.15 -5.52
N MET A 5 -6.64 7.58 -4.27
CA MET A 5 -6.55 6.70 -3.12
C MET A 5 -7.68 5.67 -3.22
N ASN A 6 -7.41 4.43 -2.83
CA ASN A 6 -8.46 3.42 -2.70
C ASN A 6 -9.60 4.00 -1.86
N GLU A 7 -10.80 4.08 -2.45
CA GLU A 7 -11.94 4.75 -1.81
C GLU A 7 -12.37 4.06 -0.51
N GLU A 8 -12.22 2.75 -0.44
CA GLU A 8 -12.49 1.96 0.77
C GLU A 8 -11.53 2.36 1.90
N LEU A 9 -10.22 2.43 1.63
CA LEU A 9 -9.24 2.86 2.62
C LEU A 9 -9.51 4.31 3.06
N ARG A 10 -9.88 5.20 2.14
CA ARG A 10 -10.25 6.59 2.45
C ARG A 10 -11.41 6.65 3.43
N ASN A 11 -12.46 5.86 3.18
CA ASN A 11 -13.64 5.80 4.03
C ASN A 11 -13.33 5.20 5.40
N GLU A 12 -12.52 4.15 5.46
CA GLU A 12 -12.09 3.52 6.72
C GLU A 12 -11.22 4.47 7.54
N MET A 13 -10.25 5.14 6.95
CA MET A 13 -9.43 6.14 7.65
C MET A 13 -10.29 7.30 8.17
N ARG A 14 -11.21 7.80 7.36
CA ARG A 14 -12.11 8.88 7.75
C ARG A 14 -13.01 8.47 8.92
N ALA A 15 -13.58 7.26 8.87
CA ALA A 15 -14.41 6.73 9.94
C ALA A 15 -13.61 6.56 11.23
N THR A 16 -12.42 5.96 11.16
CA THR A 16 -11.52 5.73 12.30
C THR A 16 -11.14 7.04 12.98
N ILE A 17 -10.69 8.04 12.20
CA ILE A 17 -10.26 9.32 12.75
C ILE A 17 -11.43 10.13 13.32
N ASN A 18 -12.60 10.12 12.65
CA ASN A 18 -13.78 10.85 13.12
C ASN A 18 -14.41 10.23 14.37
N ALA A 19 -14.39 8.91 14.48
CA ALA A 19 -14.89 8.19 15.65
C ALA A 19 -13.88 8.15 16.81
N ALA A 20 -12.71 8.80 16.64
CA ALA A 20 -11.61 8.77 17.61
C ALA A 20 -11.19 7.34 18.01
N ILE A 21 -11.30 6.40 17.07
CA ILE A 21 -10.77 5.04 17.27
C ILE A 21 -9.24 5.13 17.26
N PRO A 22 -8.56 4.62 18.28
CA PRO A 22 -7.12 4.86 18.44
C PRO A 22 -6.27 4.17 17.39
N CYS A 23 -6.72 3.03 16.85
CA CYS A 23 -5.90 2.22 15.95
C CYS A 23 -6.68 1.63 14.78
N LEU A 24 -6.06 1.69 13.58
CA LEU A 24 -6.51 1.02 12.35
C LEU A 24 -5.46 0.02 11.89
N ALA A 25 -5.79 -1.24 11.80
CA ALA A 25 -4.92 -2.26 11.23
C ALA A 25 -5.26 -2.49 9.75
N ILE A 26 -4.29 -2.27 8.89
CA ILE A 26 -4.40 -2.42 7.43
C ILE A 26 -3.61 -3.65 7.00
N ASN A 27 -4.28 -4.57 6.33
CA ASN A 27 -3.66 -5.72 5.71
C ASN A 27 -3.33 -5.40 4.25
N SER A 28 -2.04 -5.44 3.88
CA SER A 28 -1.60 -5.17 2.51
C SER A 28 -0.20 -5.68 2.23
N GLU A 29 -0.03 -6.34 1.10
CA GLU A 29 1.29 -6.64 0.52
C GLU A 29 1.94 -5.38 -0.11
N GLU A 30 1.13 -4.36 -0.43
CA GLU A 30 1.56 -3.10 -1.05
C GLU A 30 1.89 -2.01 -0.03
N THR A 31 2.66 -2.33 1.01
CA THR A 31 2.93 -1.42 2.13
C THR A 31 3.44 -0.05 1.69
N GLY A 32 4.26 0.01 0.65
CA GLY A 32 4.76 1.27 0.08
C GLY A 32 3.66 2.11 -0.59
N GLN A 33 2.71 1.48 -1.28
CA GLN A 33 1.59 2.18 -1.89
C GLN A 33 0.60 2.69 -0.84
N VAL A 34 0.30 1.86 0.16
CA VAL A 34 -0.56 2.28 1.29
C VAL A 34 -0.01 3.52 1.98
N ILE A 35 1.31 3.60 2.25
CA ILE A 35 1.93 4.78 2.84
C ILE A 35 1.76 6.03 1.95
N LYS A 36 1.89 5.88 0.63
CA LYS A 36 1.64 6.98 -0.32
C LYS A 36 0.19 7.43 -0.30
N ASP A 37 -0.75 6.49 -0.25
CA ASP A 37 -2.18 6.78 -0.20
C ASP A 37 -2.56 7.45 1.13
N ILE A 38 -1.99 7.02 2.26
CA ILE A 38 -2.15 7.69 3.55
C ILE A 38 -1.59 9.11 3.48
N CYS A 39 -0.41 9.30 2.90
CA CYS A 39 0.18 10.63 2.73
C CYS A 39 -0.70 11.52 1.85
N HIS A 40 -1.25 10.99 0.75
CA HIS A 40 -2.22 11.70 -0.09
C HIS A 40 -3.46 12.11 0.71
N TYR A 41 -4.01 11.20 1.52
CA TYR A 41 -5.14 11.49 2.40
C TYR A 41 -4.85 12.65 3.36
N THR A 42 -3.65 12.74 3.93
CA THR A 42 -3.31 13.81 4.87
C THR A 42 -3.37 15.20 4.25
N VAL A 43 -2.99 15.33 2.98
CA VAL A 43 -2.94 16.64 2.29
C VAL A 43 -4.20 16.99 1.53
N THR A 44 -5.02 15.99 1.13
CA THR A 44 -6.22 16.24 0.30
C THR A 44 -7.50 16.30 1.12
N THR A 45 -7.78 15.25 1.88
CA THR A 45 -9.09 15.05 2.52
C THR A 45 -9.03 14.89 4.03
N GLY A 46 -7.84 15.00 4.61
CA GLY A 46 -7.59 14.72 6.03
C GLY A 46 -8.55 15.43 6.98
N VAL A 47 -8.77 14.84 8.15
CA VAL A 47 -9.56 15.40 9.25
C VAL A 47 -8.60 16.03 10.28
N PRO A 48 -8.89 17.22 10.77
CA PRO A 48 -10.02 18.08 10.44
C PRO A 48 -9.88 18.76 9.06
N LYS A 49 -11.01 19.15 8.48
CA LYS A 49 -11.02 19.87 7.19
C LYS A 49 -10.35 21.26 7.26
N VAL A 50 -10.19 21.79 8.45
CA VAL A 50 -9.59 23.10 8.71
C VAL A 50 -8.34 22.91 9.55
N GLY A 51 -7.27 23.60 9.20
CA GLY A 51 -5.97 23.54 9.87
C GLY A 51 -4.89 22.88 9.00
N PRO A 52 -3.66 22.77 9.55
CA PRO A 52 -2.54 22.17 8.84
C PRO A 52 -2.77 20.68 8.58
N PRO A 53 -2.16 20.12 7.52
CA PRO A 53 -2.21 18.69 7.24
C PRO A 53 -1.67 17.88 8.42
N PRO A 54 -2.25 16.70 8.75
CA PRO A 54 -1.66 15.81 9.73
C PRO A 54 -0.23 15.42 9.35
N ARG A 55 0.65 15.33 10.35
CA ARG A 55 1.99 14.78 10.13
C ARG A 55 1.90 13.27 9.99
N LEU A 56 2.71 12.69 9.12
CA LEU A 56 2.79 11.25 8.88
C LEU A 56 4.16 10.74 9.29
N LEU A 57 4.19 9.94 10.34
CA LEU A 57 5.40 9.32 10.87
C LEU A 57 5.33 7.80 10.66
N VAL A 58 6.27 7.26 9.92
CA VAL A 58 6.33 5.84 9.58
C VAL A 58 7.47 5.19 10.35
N TRP A 59 7.13 4.22 11.18
CA TRP A 59 8.10 3.47 11.98
C TRP A 59 8.56 2.20 11.27
N ARG A 60 9.85 1.92 11.45
CA ARG A 60 10.48 0.64 11.12
C ARG A 60 11.45 0.28 12.25
N ILE A 61 11.51 -1.00 12.61
CA ILE A 61 12.42 -1.44 13.67
C ILE A 61 13.88 -1.04 13.42
N SER A 62 14.32 -1.00 12.17
CA SER A 62 15.71 -0.68 11.80
C SER A 62 16.03 0.82 11.72
N LYS A 63 15.04 1.70 11.84
CA LYS A 63 15.22 3.14 11.56
C LYS A 63 14.48 4.09 12.50
N GLY A 64 13.62 3.57 13.40
CA GLY A 64 12.73 4.40 14.18
C GLY A 64 11.65 5.07 13.32
N PHE A 65 11.21 6.25 13.69
CA PHE A 65 10.20 7.02 12.97
C PHE A 65 10.83 7.91 11.89
N GLU A 66 10.35 7.77 10.66
CA GLU A 66 10.70 8.63 9.52
C GLU A 66 9.47 9.46 9.10
N GLU A 67 9.61 10.78 8.94
CA GLU A 67 8.52 11.62 8.47
C GLU A 67 8.36 11.52 6.94
N TYR A 68 7.11 11.38 6.49
CA TYR A 68 6.71 11.41 5.08
C TYR A 68 5.82 12.63 4.82
N ALA A 69 6.02 13.28 3.67
CA ALA A 69 5.20 14.42 3.26
C ALA A 69 4.97 14.40 1.74
N ALA A 70 3.99 15.18 1.32
CA ALA A 70 3.78 15.51 -0.08
C ALA A 70 4.71 16.66 -0.49
N PHE A 71 5.26 16.58 -1.70
CA PHE A 71 6.12 17.60 -2.29
C PHE A 71 5.58 17.98 -3.67
N ARG A 72 5.50 19.27 -3.93
CA ARG A 72 5.21 19.84 -5.24
C ARG A 72 6.52 20.06 -6.00
N LYS A 73 6.54 19.73 -7.30
CA LYS A 73 7.67 20.06 -8.16
C LYS A 73 7.61 21.54 -8.50
N THR A 74 8.70 22.26 -8.26
CA THR A 74 8.89 23.68 -8.60
C THR A 74 10.03 23.81 -9.61
N GLU A 75 10.23 25.02 -10.16
CA GLU A 75 11.36 25.30 -11.07
C GLU A 75 12.70 25.12 -10.35
N ASP A 76 12.77 25.46 -9.07
CA ASP A 76 13.96 25.37 -8.22
C ASP A 76 14.14 24.00 -7.53
N GLY A 77 13.25 23.02 -7.79
CA GLY A 77 13.35 21.68 -7.18
C GLY A 77 12.02 21.14 -6.64
N GLN A 78 11.96 20.86 -5.36
CA GLN A 78 10.78 20.30 -4.71
C GLN A 78 10.46 21.07 -3.42
N GLU A 79 9.20 21.47 -3.26
CA GLU A 79 8.69 22.17 -2.08
C GLU A 79 7.73 21.27 -1.29
N LYS A 80 7.90 21.23 0.05
CA LYS A 80 6.98 20.50 0.94
C LYS A 80 5.61 21.19 0.95
N VAL A 81 4.56 20.40 0.76
CA VAL A 81 3.18 20.86 0.82
C VAL A 81 2.77 21.03 2.28
N ASN A 82 2.63 22.28 2.72
CA ASN A 82 2.26 22.64 4.11
C ASN A 82 0.79 23.03 4.26
N SER A 83 0.03 23.00 3.17
CA SER A 83 -1.41 23.30 3.14
C SER A 83 -2.18 22.19 2.44
N ARG A 84 -3.49 22.19 2.55
CA ARG A 84 -4.33 21.25 1.82
C ARG A 84 -4.36 21.60 0.34
N ILE A 85 -4.38 20.55 -0.48
CA ILE A 85 -4.39 20.63 -1.93
C ILE A 85 -5.65 19.95 -2.49
N GLY A 86 -5.99 20.24 -3.74
CA GLY A 86 -7.01 19.49 -4.46
C GLY A 86 -6.56 18.06 -4.80
N ASP A 87 -7.52 17.15 -4.93
CA ASP A 87 -7.26 15.74 -5.26
C ASP A 87 -6.49 15.56 -6.59
N ALA A 88 -6.61 16.52 -7.51
CA ALA A 88 -5.99 16.50 -8.84
C ALA A 88 -4.58 17.10 -8.89
N GLU A 89 -4.09 17.68 -7.81
CA GLU A 89 -2.79 18.36 -7.83
C GLU A 89 -1.65 17.36 -7.88
N PRO A 90 -0.70 17.49 -8.85
CA PRO A 90 0.41 16.56 -8.97
C PRO A 90 1.43 16.77 -7.86
N VAL A 91 1.55 15.80 -6.96
CA VAL A 91 2.53 15.81 -5.87
C VAL A 91 3.28 14.49 -5.79
N ASN A 92 4.51 14.55 -5.29
CA ASN A 92 5.31 13.38 -4.98
C ASN A 92 5.28 13.12 -3.47
N TYR A 93 5.22 11.85 -3.08
CA TYR A 93 5.24 11.44 -1.67
C TYR A 93 6.63 10.93 -1.31
N LEU A 94 7.35 11.70 -0.52
CA LEU A 94 8.76 11.44 -0.20
C LEU A 94 8.99 11.52 1.31
N LYS A 95 10.10 10.93 1.74
CA LYS A 95 10.64 11.18 3.08
C LYS A 95 11.17 12.60 3.16
N THR A 96 10.89 13.28 4.26
CA THR A 96 11.38 14.65 4.48
C THR A 96 12.87 14.72 4.83
N GLY A 97 13.48 13.56 5.13
CA GLY A 97 14.82 13.48 5.71
C GLY A 97 14.85 13.64 7.24
N THR A 98 13.73 14.01 7.85
CA THR A 98 13.62 14.05 9.32
C THR A 98 13.43 12.63 9.84
N THR A 99 14.34 12.20 10.69
CA THR A 99 14.27 10.90 11.37
C THR A 99 14.23 11.18 12.87
N TYR A 100 13.26 10.61 13.53
CA TYR A 100 13.19 10.56 14.97
C TYR A 100 13.81 9.24 15.39
N SER A 101 15.14 9.22 15.56
CA SER A 101 15.85 8.02 15.98
C SER A 101 15.47 7.72 17.41
N VAL A 102 15.07 6.52 17.61
CA VAL A 102 15.04 5.92 18.93
C VAL A 102 16.45 5.41 19.14
N ASP A 103 17.19 6.04 20.04
CA ASP A 103 18.56 5.63 20.38
C ASP A 103 18.54 4.22 20.96
N SER A 104 18.63 3.22 20.10
CA SER A 104 18.83 1.84 20.49
C SER A 104 20.11 1.34 19.86
N GLU A 105 21.12 1.10 20.66
CA GLU A 105 22.33 0.37 20.27
C GLU A 105 22.02 -1.14 20.10
N GLY A 106 21.00 -1.48 19.30
CA GLY A 106 20.66 -2.87 19.01
C GLY A 106 19.19 -3.10 18.65
N PHE A 107 18.94 -4.22 17.97
CA PHE A 107 17.59 -4.71 17.63
C PHE A 107 17.05 -5.55 18.80
N ASP A 108 16.71 -4.93 19.89
CA ASP A 108 16.15 -5.59 21.06
C ASP A 108 14.73 -5.11 21.40
N SER A 109 14.17 -5.67 22.45
CA SER A 109 12.84 -5.28 22.94
C SER A 109 12.75 -3.79 23.34
N SER A 110 13.88 -3.11 23.54
CA SER A 110 13.91 -1.68 23.86
C SER A 110 13.45 -0.83 22.69
N ALA A 111 13.70 -1.21 21.44
CA ALA A 111 13.24 -0.47 20.26
C ALA A 111 11.71 -0.38 20.18
N LEU A 112 11.00 -1.43 20.63
CA LEU A 112 9.55 -1.46 20.68
C LEU A 112 9.01 -0.57 21.80
N GLN A 113 9.61 -0.67 22.98
CA GLN A 113 9.24 0.18 24.13
C GLN A 113 9.46 1.65 23.81
N HIS A 114 10.60 2.00 23.24
CA HIS A 114 10.88 3.36 22.82
C HIS A 114 9.89 3.87 21.76
N ALA A 115 9.41 3.02 20.86
CA ALA A 115 8.37 3.42 19.88
C ALA A 115 7.05 3.75 20.58
N ILE A 116 6.66 2.98 21.61
CA ILE A 116 5.47 3.24 22.42
C ILE A 116 5.65 4.54 23.19
N ASP A 117 6.77 4.71 23.87
CA ASP A 117 7.08 5.91 24.66
C ASP A 117 7.11 7.15 23.76
N PHE A 118 7.75 7.06 22.59
CA PHE A 118 7.73 8.14 21.62
C PHE A 118 6.30 8.51 21.18
N MET A 119 5.45 7.53 20.86
CA MET A 119 4.05 7.80 20.49
C MET A 119 3.25 8.41 21.64
N ARG A 120 3.52 7.98 22.88
CA ARG A 120 2.89 8.52 24.10
C ARG A 120 3.29 9.97 24.31
N ASP A 121 4.57 10.28 24.26
CA ASP A 121 5.14 11.58 24.63
C ASP A 121 5.09 12.61 23.50
N TYR A 122 4.96 12.15 22.26
CA TYR A 122 4.89 13.04 21.10
C TYR A 122 3.71 14.01 21.24
N ASN A 123 4.01 15.30 21.26
CA ASN A 123 2.99 16.33 21.37
C ASN A 123 2.78 17.06 20.03
N PRO A 124 1.69 16.75 19.28
CA PRO A 124 1.38 17.44 18.05
C PRO A 124 0.84 18.87 18.27
N ASP A 125 0.47 19.24 19.50
CA ASP A 125 -0.24 20.49 19.79
C ASP A 125 0.64 21.74 19.70
N GLN A 126 1.97 21.62 19.75
CA GLN A 126 2.87 22.77 19.61
C GLN A 126 2.67 23.53 18.29
N GLU A 127 2.08 22.88 17.27
CA GLU A 127 1.82 23.46 15.96
C GLU A 127 0.35 23.30 15.51
N GLY A 128 -0.54 22.81 16.37
CA GLY A 128 -1.95 22.54 16.01
C GLY A 128 -2.14 21.37 15.03
N HIS A 129 -1.12 20.56 14.82
CA HIS A 129 -1.16 19.41 13.92
C HIS A 129 -1.74 18.17 14.61
N ARG A 130 -2.40 17.33 13.80
CA ARG A 130 -2.62 15.93 14.12
C ARG A 130 -1.42 15.10 13.66
N VAL A 131 -1.25 13.92 14.25
CA VAL A 131 -0.23 12.96 13.80
C VAL A 131 -0.85 11.59 13.50
N ILE A 132 -0.36 10.99 12.44
CA ILE A 132 -0.66 9.61 12.09
C ILE A 132 0.66 8.84 12.18
N PHE A 133 0.70 7.86 13.07
CA PHE A 133 1.80 6.92 13.18
C PHE A 133 1.49 5.69 12.36
N VAL A 134 2.37 5.29 11.45
CA VAL A 134 2.26 4.04 10.70
C VAL A 134 3.34 3.09 11.18
N LEU A 135 2.95 2.00 11.82
CA LEU A 135 3.85 0.97 12.33
C LEU A 135 3.89 -0.19 11.33
N ARG A 136 5.04 -0.37 10.66
CA ARG A 136 5.22 -1.46 9.68
C ARG A 136 5.62 -2.75 10.36
N ASP A 137 4.93 -3.83 9.96
CA ASP A 137 5.24 -5.21 10.40
C ASP A 137 5.17 -5.41 11.92
N TRP A 138 4.40 -4.54 12.60
CA TRP A 138 4.24 -4.56 14.06
C TRP A 138 3.63 -5.86 14.60
N ASN A 139 2.84 -6.55 13.77
CA ASN A 139 2.24 -7.85 14.09
C ASN A 139 3.28 -8.93 14.49
N GLN A 140 4.52 -8.82 14.00
CA GLN A 140 5.59 -9.75 14.36
C GLN A 140 6.01 -9.66 15.82
N TYR A 141 5.62 -8.59 16.51
CA TYR A 141 6.05 -8.27 17.87
C TYR A 141 4.92 -8.28 18.90
N ILE A 142 3.67 -8.25 18.46
CA ILE A 142 2.51 -8.14 19.36
C ILE A 142 2.33 -9.37 20.24
N ASP A 143 2.58 -10.58 19.71
CA ASP A 143 2.16 -11.85 20.33
C ASP A 143 3.15 -12.41 21.36
N THR A 144 4.32 -11.84 21.52
CA THR A 144 5.41 -12.54 22.21
C THR A 144 5.65 -12.12 23.65
N ASN A 145 5.06 -10.99 24.09
CA ASN A 145 5.37 -10.42 25.41
C ASN A 145 4.15 -9.81 26.11
N PRO A 146 3.57 -10.48 27.14
CA PRO A 146 2.42 -9.95 27.86
C PRO A 146 2.60 -8.53 28.45
N PRO A 147 3.72 -8.16 29.07
CA PRO A 147 3.97 -6.77 29.47
C PRO A 147 3.89 -5.78 28.32
N PHE A 148 4.34 -6.15 27.13
CA PHE A 148 4.27 -5.31 25.96
C PHE A 148 2.82 -5.11 25.43
N ILE A 149 1.98 -6.13 25.59
CA ILE A 149 0.53 -6.01 25.30
C ILE A 149 -0.10 -5.00 26.26
N ASP A 150 0.24 -5.06 27.53
CA ASP A 150 -0.25 -4.14 28.56
C ASP A 150 0.17 -2.69 28.30
N GLU A 151 1.40 -2.47 27.89
CA GLU A 151 1.89 -1.14 27.48
C GLU A 151 1.15 -0.58 26.25
N GLN A 152 0.85 -1.43 25.26
CA GLN A 152 0.04 -1.03 24.10
C GLN A 152 -1.39 -0.72 24.49
N LEU A 153 -1.98 -1.51 25.40
CA LEU A 153 -3.31 -1.28 25.92
C LEU A 153 -3.39 0.07 26.61
N SER A 154 -2.44 0.37 27.51
CA SER A 154 -2.32 1.66 28.19
C SER A 154 -2.18 2.81 27.20
N LEU A 155 -1.36 2.66 26.15
CA LEU A 155 -1.24 3.66 25.08
C LEU A 155 -2.57 3.93 24.40
N PHE A 156 -3.35 2.90 24.08
CA PHE A 156 -4.63 3.05 23.39
C PHE A 156 -5.71 3.62 24.31
N GLU A 157 -5.70 3.30 25.57
CA GLU A 157 -6.68 3.81 26.55
C GLU A 157 -6.41 5.27 26.92
N GLU A 158 -5.15 5.61 27.18
CA GLU A 158 -4.80 6.87 27.80
C GLU A 158 -4.18 7.89 26.83
N GLY A 159 -3.46 7.39 25.82
CA GLY A 159 -2.50 8.21 25.09
C GLY A 159 -2.95 8.75 23.74
N LEU A 160 -3.93 8.17 23.07
CA LEU A 160 -4.17 8.48 21.66
C LEU A 160 -5.45 9.27 21.37
N ALA A 161 -6.59 8.86 21.92
CA ALA A 161 -7.90 9.38 21.50
C ALA A 161 -8.12 10.87 21.79
N GLY A 162 -7.63 11.36 22.94
CA GLY A 162 -7.73 12.77 23.34
C GLY A 162 -6.69 13.68 22.68
N ASN A 163 -5.60 13.12 22.17
CA ASN A 163 -4.37 13.84 21.86
C ASN A 163 -4.10 14.03 20.36
N LYS A 164 -5.13 13.95 19.51
CA LYS A 164 -4.99 14.14 18.04
C LYS A 164 -4.02 13.15 17.38
N LYS A 165 -3.88 11.97 17.94
CA LYS A 165 -2.99 10.90 17.49
C LYS A 165 -3.81 9.74 16.94
N THR A 166 -3.35 9.13 15.87
CA THR A 166 -3.94 7.91 15.30
C THR A 166 -2.81 6.95 14.96
N VAL A 167 -2.94 5.68 15.34
CA VAL A 167 -1.98 4.63 14.98
C VAL A 167 -2.55 3.80 13.83
N ILE A 168 -1.72 3.51 12.84
CA ILE A 168 -2.02 2.58 11.76
C ILE A 168 -1.01 1.43 11.83
N LEU A 169 -1.50 0.23 12.03
CA LEU A 169 -0.70 -0.99 11.94
C LEU A 169 -0.74 -1.47 10.48
N LEU A 170 0.39 -1.56 9.83
CA LEU A 170 0.49 -1.94 8.42
C LEU A 170 1.31 -3.21 8.27
N SER A 171 0.69 -4.27 7.76
CA SER A 171 1.34 -5.57 7.61
C SER A 171 0.84 -6.33 6.38
N PRO A 172 1.69 -7.13 5.72
CA PRO A 172 1.25 -8.10 4.71
C PRO A 172 0.49 -9.30 5.31
N SER A 173 0.68 -9.58 6.60
CA SER A 173 -0.03 -10.64 7.29
C SER A 173 -1.44 -10.21 7.66
N ARG A 174 -2.38 -11.14 7.63
CA ARG A 174 -3.76 -10.87 8.01
C ARG A 174 -3.90 -10.60 9.50
N TRP A 175 -4.62 -9.55 9.84
CA TRP A 175 -4.94 -9.17 11.22
C TRP A 175 -6.13 -9.96 11.79
N THR A 176 -6.98 -10.48 10.91
CA THR A 176 -8.14 -11.30 11.29
C THR A 176 -7.77 -12.77 11.38
N PRO A 177 -8.27 -13.52 12.38
CA PRO A 177 -8.03 -14.95 12.48
C PRO A 177 -8.65 -15.68 11.28
N GLU A 178 -7.90 -16.61 10.70
CA GLU A 178 -8.48 -17.66 9.85
C GLU A 178 -8.87 -18.87 10.73
N PRO A 179 -9.74 -19.76 10.25
CA PRO A 179 -10.21 -20.89 11.05
C PRO A 179 -9.10 -21.74 11.68
N ASP A 180 -7.94 -21.81 11.01
CA ASP A 180 -6.81 -22.64 11.41
C ASP A 180 -5.57 -21.83 11.86
N GLN A 181 -5.68 -20.51 11.98
CA GLN A 181 -4.57 -19.65 12.41
C GLN A 181 -4.98 -18.80 13.63
N PRO A 182 -4.09 -18.65 14.62
CA PRO A 182 -4.36 -17.78 15.75
C PRO A 182 -4.55 -16.33 15.29
N ALA A 183 -5.38 -15.59 16.02
CA ALA A 183 -5.54 -14.15 15.80
C ALA A 183 -4.20 -13.44 15.96
N SER A 184 -3.81 -12.65 14.95
CA SER A 184 -2.58 -11.84 15.01
C SER A 184 -2.73 -10.61 15.91
N ILE A 185 -3.95 -10.30 16.39
CA ILE A 185 -4.21 -9.23 17.36
C ILE A 185 -4.63 -9.88 18.69
N PRO A 186 -3.89 -9.64 19.78
CA PRO A 186 -4.26 -10.09 21.11
C PRO A 186 -5.67 -9.67 21.48
N ARG A 187 -6.40 -10.56 22.15
CA ARG A 187 -7.82 -10.33 22.49
C ARG A 187 -8.03 -9.03 23.28
N ALA A 188 -7.10 -8.68 24.13
CA ALA A 188 -7.15 -7.43 24.91
C ALA A 188 -7.16 -6.17 24.01
N LEU A 189 -6.46 -6.20 22.89
CA LEU A 189 -6.34 -5.06 21.97
C LEU A 189 -7.47 -5.00 20.92
N GLN A 190 -8.22 -6.07 20.72
CA GLN A 190 -9.26 -6.15 19.66
C GLN A 190 -10.34 -5.08 19.77
N ALA A 191 -10.66 -4.63 20.98
CA ALA A 191 -11.66 -3.58 21.20
C ALA A 191 -11.21 -2.19 20.70
N TYR A 192 -9.90 -1.97 20.58
CA TYR A 192 -9.29 -0.69 20.22
C TYR A 192 -8.81 -0.63 18.78
N ILE A 193 -8.79 -1.78 18.10
CA ILE A 193 -8.21 -1.90 16.75
C ILE A 193 -9.32 -2.23 15.75
N ARG A 194 -9.55 -1.31 14.82
CA ARG A 194 -10.36 -1.57 13.64
C ARG A 194 -9.50 -2.21 12.55
N THR A 195 -10.00 -3.22 11.86
CA THR A 195 -9.24 -3.92 10.81
C THR A 195 -9.84 -3.64 9.44
N THR A 196 -8.99 -3.47 8.42
CA THR A 196 -9.39 -3.35 7.03
C THR A 196 -8.37 -4.02 6.10
N ASN A 197 -8.80 -4.40 4.90
CA ASN A 197 -7.92 -4.92 3.87
C ASN A 197 -7.70 -3.85 2.80
N TYR A 198 -6.46 -3.71 2.36
CA TYR A 198 -6.16 -2.92 1.18
C TYR A 198 -6.34 -3.79 -0.06
N THR A 199 -7.32 -3.46 -0.88
CA THR A 199 -7.67 -4.26 -2.05
C THR A 199 -6.64 -4.13 -3.16
N LEU A 200 -6.39 -5.25 -3.85
CA LEU A 200 -5.60 -5.24 -5.09
C LEU A 200 -6.28 -4.35 -6.14
N PRO A 201 -5.51 -3.85 -7.15
CA PRO A 201 -6.07 -2.99 -8.19
C PRO A 201 -7.16 -3.71 -8.97
N ASP A 202 -8.30 -3.08 -9.13
CA ASP A 202 -9.37 -3.55 -10.01
C ASP A 202 -9.00 -3.38 -11.50
N LYS A 203 -9.88 -3.79 -12.43
CA LYS A 203 -9.59 -3.68 -13.87
C LYS A 203 -9.38 -2.23 -14.30
N ALA A 204 -10.18 -1.30 -13.78
CA ALA A 204 -10.08 0.13 -14.13
C ALA A 204 -8.78 0.74 -13.61
N ASP A 205 -8.37 0.40 -12.39
CA ASP A 205 -7.09 0.80 -11.80
C ASP A 205 -5.90 0.27 -12.62
N ARG A 206 -5.96 -1.00 -13.05
CA ARG A 206 -4.91 -1.61 -13.88
C ARG A 206 -4.81 -0.93 -15.24
N ILE A 207 -5.93 -0.70 -15.94
CA ILE A 207 -5.95 0.05 -17.20
C ILE A 207 -5.33 1.44 -17.01
N LYS A 208 -5.70 2.14 -15.95
CA LYS A 208 -5.15 3.47 -15.63
C LYS A 208 -3.64 3.42 -15.40
N GLN A 209 -3.17 2.41 -14.67
CA GLN A 209 -1.73 2.20 -14.42
C GLN A 209 -0.98 1.93 -15.72
N LEU A 210 -1.47 0.99 -16.55
CA LEU A 210 -0.84 0.63 -17.82
C LEU A 210 -0.76 1.81 -18.79
N ASN A 211 -1.84 2.60 -18.90
CA ASN A 211 -1.83 3.83 -19.68
C ASN A 211 -0.77 4.83 -19.19
N ALA A 212 -0.62 4.98 -17.87
CA ALA A 212 0.39 5.85 -17.28
C ALA A 212 1.81 5.39 -17.63
N GLU A 213 2.06 4.10 -17.63
CA GLU A 213 3.36 3.53 -17.99
C GLU A 213 3.67 3.72 -19.48
N ILE A 214 2.69 3.52 -20.38
CA ILE A 214 2.86 3.83 -21.81
C ILE A 214 3.22 5.30 -22.02
N VAL A 215 2.46 6.21 -21.41
CA VAL A 215 2.73 7.65 -21.51
C VAL A 215 4.15 7.99 -21.02
N TYR A 216 4.59 7.36 -19.92
CA TYR A 216 5.96 7.52 -19.43
C TYR A 216 7.00 7.04 -20.45
N TYR A 217 6.83 5.83 -21.01
CA TYR A 217 7.77 5.27 -21.99
C TYR A 217 7.82 6.09 -23.29
N VAL A 218 6.68 6.48 -23.82
CA VAL A 218 6.57 7.24 -25.07
C VAL A 218 7.22 8.63 -24.95
N ASN A 219 7.09 9.27 -23.79
CA ASN A 219 7.59 10.63 -23.56
C ASN A 219 9.00 10.68 -22.94
N ASN A 220 9.61 9.55 -22.63
CA ASN A 220 10.94 9.52 -22.04
C ASN A 220 12.04 9.70 -23.12
N PRO A 221 12.76 10.83 -23.17
CA PRO A 221 13.76 11.11 -24.18
C PRO A 221 15.01 10.23 -24.05
N THR A 222 15.22 9.56 -22.92
CA THR A 222 16.37 8.69 -22.70
C THR A 222 16.23 7.32 -23.37
N LEU A 223 15.01 6.96 -23.80
CA LEU A 223 14.73 5.71 -24.49
C LEU A 223 14.92 5.87 -26.01
N SER A 224 15.31 4.78 -26.68
CA SER A 224 15.51 4.79 -28.14
C SER A 224 14.20 5.08 -28.88
N ASP A 225 14.32 5.63 -30.10
CA ASP A 225 13.16 5.91 -30.95
C ASP A 225 12.38 4.63 -31.32
N ASP A 226 13.11 3.54 -31.57
CA ASP A 226 12.50 2.25 -31.87
C ASP A 226 11.64 1.74 -30.71
N PHE A 227 12.16 1.86 -29.47
CA PHE A 227 11.42 1.50 -28.27
C PHE A 227 10.14 2.34 -28.13
N ARG A 228 10.27 3.67 -28.22
CA ARG A 228 9.13 4.58 -28.12
C ARG A 228 8.09 4.34 -29.21
N ASN A 229 8.52 4.04 -30.43
CA ASN A 229 7.62 3.72 -31.53
C ASN A 229 6.89 2.37 -31.34
N ASN A 230 7.56 1.37 -30.77
CA ASN A 230 6.92 0.10 -30.45
C ASN A 230 5.87 0.27 -29.33
N MET A 231 6.17 1.07 -28.29
CA MET A 231 5.19 1.34 -27.24
C MET A 231 3.98 2.16 -27.74
N ARG A 232 4.12 3.02 -28.75
CA ARG A 232 3.00 3.73 -29.39
C ARG A 232 2.04 2.83 -30.17
N LYS A 233 2.47 1.61 -30.53
CA LYS A 233 1.64 0.63 -31.24
C LYS A 233 0.70 -0.14 -30.32
N VAL A 234 0.95 -0.09 -29.00
CA VAL A 234 0.06 -0.73 -28.02
C VAL A 234 -1.25 0.05 -28.01
N ASP A 235 -2.32 -0.58 -28.42
CA ASP A 235 -3.64 0.02 -28.51
C ASP A 235 -4.52 -0.25 -27.28
N ASN A 236 -5.76 0.22 -27.30
CA ASN A 236 -6.67 0.06 -26.17
C ASN A 236 -7.09 -1.41 -25.94
N ASP A 237 -7.21 -2.20 -27.01
CA ASP A 237 -7.57 -3.62 -26.91
C ASP A 237 -6.42 -4.41 -26.28
N ASP A 238 -5.18 -4.08 -26.64
CA ASP A 238 -3.99 -4.61 -26.00
C ASP A 238 -3.94 -4.26 -24.51
N ILE A 239 -4.24 -3.00 -24.15
CA ILE A 239 -4.25 -2.54 -22.76
C ILE A 239 -5.30 -3.29 -21.94
N GLU A 240 -6.50 -3.49 -22.48
CA GLU A 240 -7.53 -4.29 -21.82
C GLU A 240 -7.10 -5.75 -21.63
N ALA A 241 -6.50 -6.36 -22.63
CA ALA A 241 -5.99 -7.72 -22.55
C ALA A 241 -4.86 -7.85 -21.51
N PHE A 242 -3.94 -6.89 -21.45
CA PHE A 242 -2.89 -6.84 -20.43
C PHE A 242 -3.46 -6.61 -19.02
N ALA A 243 -4.50 -5.77 -18.90
CA ALA A 243 -5.17 -5.55 -17.62
C ALA A 243 -5.86 -6.84 -17.14
N ASP A 244 -6.45 -7.63 -18.00
CA ASP A 244 -7.03 -8.93 -17.65
C ASP A 244 -5.94 -9.96 -17.29
N ALA A 245 -4.86 -10.00 -18.04
CA ALA A 245 -3.73 -10.88 -17.76
C ALA A 245 -3.08 -10.61 -16.39
N THR A 246 -3.02 -9.35 -15.96
CA THR A 246 -2.43 -8.93 -14.68
C THR A 246 -3.40 -8.97 -13.49
N ALA A 247 -4.62 -9.48 -13.66
CA ALA A 247 -5.59 -9.62 -12.57
C ALA A 247 -5.02 -10.43 -11.39
N GLY A 248 -5.18 -9.92 -10.16
CA GLY A 248 -4.65 -10.55 -8.94
C GLY A 248 -3.18 -10.24 -8.63
N MET A 249 -2.51 -9.41 -9.44
CA MET A 249 -1.18 -8.88 -9.14
C MET A 249 -1.27 -7.56 -8.37
N THR A 250 -0.27 -7.29 -7.53
CA THR A 250 -0.11 -5.97 -6.91
C THR A 250 0.32 -4.94 -7.95
N ARG A 251 0.12 -3.64 -7.65
CA ARG A 251 0.57 -2.55 -8.54
C ARG A 251 2.06 -2.61 -8.82
N GLN A 252 2.86 -2.99 -7.82
CA GLN A 252 4.30 -3.15 -7.99
C GLN A 252 4.63 -4.33 -8.90
N GLN A 253 3.99 -5.50 -8.69
CA GLN A 253 4.19 -6.66 -9.56
C GLN A 253 3.81 -6.37 -11.01
N ILE A 254 2.72 -5.63 -11.24
CA ILE A 254 2.33 -5.17 -12.58
C ILE A 254 3.44 -4.31 -13.19
N SER A 255 3.89 -3.27 -12.49
CA SER A 255 4.94 -2.37 -12.98
C SER A 255 6.24 -3.11 -13.28
N ASP A 256 6.68 -3.99 -12.37
CA ASP A 256 7.90 -4.77 -12.55
C ASP A 256 7.79 -5.71 -13.76
N THR A 257 6.67 -6.41 -13.90
CA THR A 257 6.42 -7.33 -15.03
C THR A 257 6.40 -6.58 -16.37
N MET A 258 5.70 -5.45 -16.44
CA MET A 258 5.61 -4.63 -17.64
C MET A 258 6.97 -4.02 -18.01
N THR A 259 7.71 -3.54 -17.01
CA THR A 259 9.07 -3.01 -17.21
C THR A 259 10.03 -4.09 -17.70
N MET A 260 9.98 -5.29 -17.13
CA MET A 260 10.80 -6.41 -17.59
C MET A 260 10.44 -6.84 -19.02
N SER A 261 9.15 -6.92 -19.33
CA SER A 261 8.70 -7.22 -20.71
C SER A 261 9.21 -6.18 -21.70
N ALA A 262 9.05 -4.90 -21.35
CA ALA A 262 9.52 -3.79 -22.19
C ALA A 262 11.04 -3.81 -22.38
N ALA A 263 11.81 -4.10 -21.32
CA ALA A 263 13.28 -4.17 -21.39
C ALA A 263 13.79 -5.33 -22.26
N LEU A 264 13.11 -6.47 -22.21
CA LEU A 264 13.52 -7.67 -22.95
C LEU A 264 13.09 -7.64 -24.43
N PHE A 265 11.92 -7.08 -24.72
CA PHE A 265 11.28 -7.20 -26.05
C PHE A 265 11.02 -5.85 -26.72
N THR A 266 11.42 -4.74 -26.12
CA THR A 266 11.13 -3.36 -26.58
C THR A 266 9.63 -3.05 -26.71
N THR A 267 8.77 -3.93 -26.20
CA THR A 267 7.31 -3.82 -26.12
C THR A 267 6.77 -4.78 -25.06
N TRP A 268 5.47 -4.73 -24.79
CA TRP A 268 4.84 -5.70 -23.90
C TRP A 268 4.47 -6.97 -24.63
N LYS A 269 4.74 -8.13 -24.02
CA LYS A 269 4.47 -9.46 -24.56
C LYS A 269 3.55 -10.25 -23.65
N MET A 270 2.40 -10.65 -24.16
CA MET A 270 1.37 -11.39 -23.42
C MET A 270 1.90 -12.69 -22.79
N ASP A 271 2.63 -13.48 -23.57
CA ASP A 271 3.18 -14.75 -23.08
C ASP A 271 4.11 -14.55 -21.89
N PHE A 272 4.96 -13.51 -21.92
CA PHE A 272 5.86 -13.18 -20.82
C PHE A 272 5.07 -12.77 -19.56
N ILE A 273 4.03 -11.93 -19.71
CA ILE A 273 3.18 -11.48 -18.61
C ILE A 273 2.47 -12.65 -17.95
N LEU A 274 1.93 -13.57 -18.74
CA LEU A 274 1.27 -14.78 -18.24
C LEU A 274 2.26 -15.73 -17.54
N ASP A 275 3.49 -15.83 -18.01
CA ASP A 275 4.52 -16.64 -17.37
C ASP A 275 4.98 -16.02 -16.02
N GLU A 276 5.14 -14.70 -15.94
CA GLU A 276 5.45 -14.03 -14.67
C GLU A 276 4.31 -14.16 -13.66
N LYS A 277 3.06 -14.03 -14.12
CA LYS A 277 1.89 -14.30 -13.28
C LYS A 277 1.91 -15.74 -12.73
N ARG A 278 2.19 -16.71 -13.58
CA ARG A 278 2.30 -18.11 -13.15
C ARG A 278 3.37 -18.28 -12.07
N ARG A 279 4.56 -17.71 -12.28
CA ARG A 279 5.65 -17.75 -11.29
C ARG A 279 5.23 -17.11 -9.96
N SER A 280 4.46 -16.03 -10.00
CA SER A 280 3.95 -15.37 -8.79
C SER A 280 2.99 -16.29 -8.02
N VAL A 281 2.08 -16.96 -8.73
CA VAL A 281 1.11 -17.91 -8.14
C VAL A 281 1.82 -19.16 -7.61
N GLU A 282 2.83 -19.68 -8.30
CA GLU A 282 3.64 -20.82 -7.86
C GLU A 282 4.43 -20.48 -6.58
N LYS A 283 4.96 -19.27 -6.45
CA LYS A 283 5.60 -18.80 -5.20
C LYS A 283 4.64 -18.75 -4.02
N ALA A 284 3.35 -18.54 -4.27
CA ALA A 284 2.31 -18.59 -3.24
C ALA A 284 1.87 -20.03 -2.88
N GLY A 285 2.56 -21.06 -3.40
CA GLY A 285 2.31 -22.46 -3.06
C GLY A 285 1.26 -23.16 -3.94
N PHE A 286 0.79 -22.51 -4.99
CA PHE A 286 -0.16 -23.12 -5.93
C PHE A 286 0.55 -23.63 -7.18
N THR A 287 0.14 -24.78 -7.70
CA THR A 287 0.62 -25.30 -8.99
C THR A 287 -0.40 -24.99 -10.08
N LEU A 288 -0.04 -24.15 -11.04
CA LEU A 288 -0.86 -23.90 -12.22
C LEU A 288 -0.63 -25.01 -13.27
N ILE A 289 -1.63 -25.84 -13.46
CA ILE A 289 -1.62 -26.87 -14.51
C ILE A 289 -2.15 -26.23 -15.79
N ARG A 290 -1.29 -26.09 -16.81
CA ARG A 290 -1.78 -25.81 -18.17
C ARG A 290 -2.30 -27.11 -18.77
N PRO A 291 -3.59 -27.21 -19.10
CA PRO A 291 -4.06 -28.37 -19.84
C PRO A 291 -3.36 -28.38 -21.21
N THR A 292 -2.60 -29.42 -21.47
CA THR A 292 -1.93 -29.63 -22.77
C THR A 292 -2.89 -30.07 -23.85
N THR A 293 -4.14 -30.34 -23.49
CA THR A 293 -5.18 -30.85 -24.38
C THR A 293 -6.46 -30.05 -24.16
N GLY A 294 -7.04 -29.57 -25.25
CA GLY A 294 -8.32 -28.87 -25.23
C GLY A 294 -9.51 -29.82 -25.07
N PHE A 295 -10.71 -29.29 -24.97
CA PHE A 295 -11.99 -30.02 -24.86
C PHE A 295 -12.21 -31.05 -25.97
N GLU A 296 -11.58 -30.85 -27.14
CA GLU A 296 -11.61 -31.75 -28.28
C GLU A 296 -11.02 -33.14 -27.97
N ASN A 297 -10.04 -33.19 -27.09
CA ASN A 297 -9.33 -34.43 -26.74
C ASN A 297 -9.99 -35.21 -25.58
N ILE A 298 -11.05 -34.67 -24.99
CA ILE A 298 -11.84 -35.38 -23.99
C ILE A 298 -12.88 -36.21 -24.72
N GLY A 299 -12.80 -37.54 -24.63
CA GLY A 299 -13.77 -38.45 -25.24
C GLY A 299 -15.18 -38.28 -24.64
N GLY A 300 -16.23 -38.30 -25.47
CA GLY A 300 -17.63 -38.21 -25.01
C GLY A 300 -18.06 -36.82 -24.53
N LEU A 301 -19.10 -36.76 -23.69
CA LEU A 301 -19.66 -35.54 -23.06
C LEU A 301 -20.09 -34.43 -24.05
N THR A 302 -20.55 -34.80 -25.27
CA THR A 302 -20.96 -33.86 -26.31
C THR A 302 -21.99 -32.84 -25.86
N PRO A 303 -23.04 -33.17 -25.07
CA PRO A 303 -23.98 -32.16 -24.55
C PRO A 303 -23.33 -31.14 -23.63
N LEU A 304 -22.40 -31.57 -22.76
CA LEU A 304 -21.68 -30.68 -21.86
C LEU A 304 -20.72 -29.75 -22.61
N LYS A 305 -20.03 -30.27 -23.61
CA LYS A 305 -19.14 -29.48 -24.49
C LYS A 305 -19.91 -28.41 -25.25
N THR A 306 -21.12 -28.70 -25.69
CA THR A 306 -21.98 -27.73 -26.38
C THR A 306 -22.52 -26.66 -25.41
N TRP A 307 -22.76 -27.01 -24.15
CA TRP A 307 -23.25 -26.09 -23.14
C TRP A 307 -22.17 -25.12 -22.63
N ILE A 308 -20.90 -25.55 -22.61
CA ILE A 308 -19.76 -24.74 -22.13
C ILE A 308 -19.21 -23.79 -23.22
N ARG A 309 -19.45 -24.07 -24.51
CA ARG A 309 -19.11 -23.19 -25.62
C ARG A 309 -20.09 -22.03 -25.78
#